data_6d5f6c88043e8095d4946cf299d1e626
#
_entry.id   6d5f6c88043e8095d4946cf299d1e626
#
_cell.length_a   1.000
_cell.length_b   1.000
_cell.length_c   1.000
_cell.angle_alpha   90.00
_cell.angle_beta   90.00
_cell.angle_gamma   90.00
#
_symmetry.space_group_name_H-M   'P 1'
#
loop_
_entity.id
_entity.type
_entity.pdbx_description
1 polymer ?
#
loop_
_entity_poly.entity_id
_entity_poly.type
_entity_poly.pdbx_seq_one_letter_code
_entity_poly.pdbx_strand_id
1 'polypeptide(L)'
;FYVKENIVENGVEKTELQFYYQDQLPEQYQDQYHSEPQTWQIFSALFKGFEKQSSIIVFILIIGGAFWIMNKSHAIDMGIFSFLKFTKRLENYKFIKYLGVDNIIIVLVMLLFSLFGAVFGMSEECIAFIIIVIPLAISMGYDSIVGVCMVYVAAHVGFAGAILNPFTIGIAQ
;
A
#
# COMPACT_ATOMS: atom_id res chain seq x y z
N PHE A 1 0.43 -10.51 -30.46
CA PHE A 1 -0.35 -11.58 -31.09
C PHE A 1 -1.36 -12.12 -30.08
N TYR A 2 -2.51 -12.53 -30.54
CA TYR A 2 -3.51 -13.19 -29.68
C TYR A 2 -4.07 -14.42 -30.37
N VAL A 3 -4.43 -15.39 -29.56
CA VAL A 3 -5.08 -16.64 -30.00
C VAL A 3 -6.36 -16.81 -29.21
N LYS A 4 -7.40 -17.29 -29.85
CA LYS A 4 -8.65 -17.68 -29.19
C LYS A 4 -8.49 -19.12 -28.69
N GLU A 5 -8.43 -19.30 -27.40
CA GLU A 5 -8.32 -20.63 -26.80
C GLU A 5 -9.63 -21.00 -26.10
N ASN A 6 -10.12 -22.19 -26.36
CA ASN A 6 -11.31 -22.72 -25.68
C ASN A 6 -10.88 -23.41 -24.40
N ILE A 7 -11.18 -22.79 -23.27
CA ILE A 7 -10.89 -23.31 -21.93
C ILE A 7 -12.18 -23.91 -21.36
N VAL A 8 -12.10 -25.14 -20.86
CA VAL A 8 -13.21 -25.77 -20.15
C VAL A 8 -13.07 -25.48 -18.66
N GLU A 9 -13.84 -24.55 -18.15
CA GLU A 9 -13.89 -24.20 -16.73
C GLU A 9 -15.24 -24.66 -16.15
N ASN A 10 -15.20 -25.52 -15.15
CA ASN A 10 -16.42 -26.09 -14.51
C ASN A 10 -17.42 -26.75 -15.47
N GLY A 11 -16.94 -27.38 -16.56
CA GLY A 11 -17.79 -28.04 -17.54
C GLY A 11 -18.47 -27.11 -18.56
N VAL A 12 -18.12 -25.84 -18.58
CA VAL A 12 -18.58 -24.84 -19.55
C VAL A 12 -17.41 -24.44 -20.45
N GLU A 13 -17.58 -24.58 -21.75
CA GLU A 13 -16.61 -24.08 -22.72
C GLU A 13 -16.66 -22.56 -22.76
N LYS A 14 -15.55 -21.92 -22.42
CA LYS A 14 -15.36 -20.48 -22.59
C LYS A 14 -14.23 -20.25 -23.57
N THR A 15 -14.46 -19.34 -24.52
CA THR A 15 -13.40 -18.88 -25.42
C THR A 15 -12.70 -17.70 -24.77
N GLU A 16 -11.44 -17.87 -24.41
CA GLU A 16 -10.62 -16.83 -23.83
C GLU A 16 -9.54 -16.40 -24.82
N LEU A 17 -9.23 -15.07 -24.81
CA LEU A 17 -8.18 -14.51 -25.64
C LEU A 17 -6.86 -14.61 -24.87
N GLN A 18 -5.96 -15.47 -25.34
CA GLN A 18 -4.59 -15.57 -24.82
C GLN A 18 -3.65 -14.68 -25.64
N PHE A 19 -2.84 -13.85 -24.94
CA PHE A 19 -1.90 -12.94 -25.56
C PHE A 19 -0.48 -13.48 -25.39
N TYR A 20 0.26 -13.53 -26.50
CA TYR A 20 1.62 -14.01 -26.53
C TYR A 20 2.55 -12.94 -27.12
N TYR A 21 3.77 -12.86 -26.64
CA TYR A 21 4.86 -12.19 -27.35
C TYR A 21 5.27 -13.08 -28.54
N GLN A 22 5.84 -12.44 -29.56
CA GLN A 22 6.18 -13.14 -30.80
C GLN A 22 7.15 -14.33 -30.58
N ASP A 23 8.06 -14.20 -29.63
CA ASP A 23 9.03 -15.20 -29.21
C ASP A 23 8.47 -16.32 -28.32
N GLN A 24 7.28 -16.11 -27.76
CA GLN A 24 6.62 -17.04 -26.86
C GLN A 24 5.40 -17.72 -27.47
N LEU A 25 5.12 -17.45 -28.75
CA LEU A 25 3.96 -18.05 -29.42
C LEU A 25 4.20 -19.56 -29.63
N PRO A 26 3.37 -20.46 -29.05
CA PRO A 26 3.49 -21.89 -29.25
C PRO A 26 3.40 -22.27 -30.72
N GLU A 27 4.19 -23.25 -31.17
CA GLU A 27 4.23 -23.69 -32.58
C GLU A 27 2.85 -24.09 -33.14
N GLN A 28 1.98 -24.65 -32.30
CA GLN A 28 0.62 -25.04 -32.66
C GLN A 28 -0.29 -23.89 -33.08
N TYR A 29 0.09 -22.64 -32.78
CA TYR A 29 -0.71 -21.42 -33.07
C TYR A 29 -0.06 -20.53 -34.11
N GLN A 30 1.08 -20.90 -34.68
CA GLN A 30 1.81 -20.07 -35.64
C GLN A 30 0.99 -19.75 -36.90
N ASP A 31 0.07 -20.61 -37.30
CA ASP A 31 -0.79 -20.41 -38.45
C ASP A 31 -2.17 -19.78 -38.13
N GLN A 32 -2.47 -19.61 -36.83
CA GLN A 32 -3.78 -19.15 -36.36
C GLN A 32 -3.76 -17.79 -35.64
N TYR A 33 -2.60 -17.16 -35.54
CA TYR A 33 -2.53 -15.87 -34.87
C TYR A 33 -3.14 -14.76 -35.73
N HIS A 34 -3.87 -13.86 -35.09
CA HIS A 34 -4.44 -12.67 -35.73
C HIS A 34 -3.65 -11.43 -35.30
N SER A 35 -3.18 -10.68 -36.29
CA SER A 35 -2.52 -9.38 -36.12
C SER A 35 -3.50 -8.27 -36.49
N GLU A 36 -4.54 -8.08 -35.68
CA GLU A 36 -5.44 -6.94 -35.90
C GLU A 36 -4.98 -5.70 -35.13
N PRO A 37 -5.30 -4.47 -35.60
CA PRO A 37 -4.96 -3.26 -34.89
C PRO A 37 -5.63 -3.25 -33.51
N GLN A 38 -4.79 -3.27 -32.46
CA GLN A 38 -5.21 -3.46 -31.05
C GLN A 38 -5.73 -2.16 -30.40
N THR A 39 -6.07 -1.13 -31.16
CA THR A 39 -6.54 0.15 -30.63
C THR A 39 -7.77 0.02 -29.72
N TRP A 40 -8.66 -0.93 -30.00
CA TRP A 40 -9.82 -1.22 -29.15
C TRP A 40 -9.43 -1.88 -27.81
N GLN A 41 -8.34 -2.58 -27.77
CA GLN A 41 -7.86 -3.25 -26.54
C GLN A 41 -7.38 -2.27 -25.48
N ILE A 42 -6.95 -1.06 -25.86
CA ILE A 42 -6.59 0.00 -24.91
C ILE A 42 -7.78 0.33 -24.01
N PHE A 43 -8.97 0.44 -24.57
CA PHE A 43 -10.17 0.69 -23.78
C PHE A 43 -10.60 -0.53 -22.95
N SER A 44 -10.52 -1.74 -23.51
CA SER A 44 -10.84 -2.96 -22.78
C SER A 44 -9.83 -3.25 -21.67
N ALA A 45 -8.55 -2.90 -21.84
CA ALA A 45 -7.51 -3.06 -20.82
C ALA A 45 -7.81 -2.23 -19.57
N LEU A 46 -8.37 -1.03 -19.73
CA LEU A 46 -8.78 -0.20 -18.60
C LEU A 46 -9.84 -0.91 -17.74
N PHE A 47 -10.88 -1.45 -18.36
CA PHE A 47 -11.94 -2.18 -17.65
C PHE A 47 -11.42 -3.46 -17.00
N LYS A 48 -10.61 -4.24 -17.73
CA LYS A 48 -10.00 -5.47 -17.21
C LYS A 48 -9.03 -5.18 -16.05
N GLY A 49 -8.29 -4.07 -16.12
CA GLY A 49 -7.43 -3.59 -15.04
C GLY A 49 -8.24 -3.26 -13.79
N PHE A 50 -9.37 -2.57 -13.95
CA PHE A 50 -10.28 -2.24 -12.85
C PHE A 50 -10.88 -3.51 -12.23
N GLU A 51 -11.30 -4.46 -13.04
CA GLU A 51 -11.85 -5.74 -12.58
C GLU A 51 -10.81 -6.57 -11.79
N LYS A 52 -9.59 -6.70 -12.32
CA LYS A 52 -8.51 -7.43 -11.65
C LYS A 52 -8.09 -6.80 -10.32
N GLN A 53 -8.11 -5.47 -10.22
CA GLN A 53 -7.67 -4.73 -9.03
C GLN A 53 -8.84 -4.23 -8.17
N SER A 54 -10.05 -4.71 -8.43
CA SER A 54 -11.26 -4.23 -7.75
C SER A 54 -11.19 -4.31 -6.23
N SER A 55 -10.59 -5.36 -5.67
CA SER A 55 -10.41 -5.53 -4.23
C SER A 55 -9.54 -4.43 -3.62
N ILE A 56 -8.43 -4.08 -4.28
CA ILE A 56 -7.52 -3.02 -3.83
C ILE A 56 -8.20 -1.65 -3.96
N ILE A 57 -8.89 -1.41 -5.08
CA ILE A 57 -9.60 -0.15 -5.32
C ILE A 57 -10.68 0.07 -4.26
N VAL A 58 -11.50 -0.95 -3.98
CA VAL A 58 -12.55 -0.88 -2.96
C VAL A 58 -11.95 -0.66 -1.57
N PHE A 59 -10.86 -1.35 -1.24
CA PHE A 59 -10.15 -1.18 0.02
C PHE A 59 -9.65 0.27 0.21
N ILE A 60 -9.01 0.85 -0.81
CA ILE A 60 -8.53 2.24 -0.76
C ILE A 60 -9.70 3.23 -0.61
N LEU A 61 -10.82 3.00 -1.32
CA LEU A 61 -12.01 3.86 -1.21
C LEU A 61 -12.63 3.81 0.19
N ILE A 62 -12.73 2.62 0.81
CA ILE A 62 -13.25 2.47 2.16
C ILE A 62 -12.35 3.17 3.17
N ILE A 63 -11.04 2.95 3.09
CA ILE A 63 -10.07 3.62 3.98
C ILE A 63 -10.11 5.14 3.77
N GLY A 64 -10.08 5.60 2.52
CA GLY A 64 -10.17 7.04 2.20
C GLY A 64 -11.43 7.67 2.75
N GLY A 65 -12.57 7.00 2.62
CA GLY A 65 -13.84 7.42 3.21
C GLY A 65 -13.81 7.50 4.74
N ALA A 66 -13.23 6.49 5.38
CA ALA A 66 -13.06 6.47 6.84
C ALA A 66 -12.18 7.62 7.33
N PHE A 67 -11.05 7.86 6.67
CA PHE A 67 -10.17 8.99 6.99
C PHE A 67 -10.84 10.34 6.74
N TRP A 68 -11.63 10.47 5.67
CA TRP A 68 -12.40 11.68 5.42
C TRP A 68 -13.40 11.99 6.55
N ILE A 69 -14.11 10.98 7.03
CA ILE A 69 -15.02 11.11 8.17
C ILE A 69 -14.26 11.49 9.44
N MET A 70 -13.14 10.83 9.73
CA MET A 70 -12.30 11.14 10.90
C MET A 70 -11.76 12.57 10.87
N ASN A 71 -11.33 13.04 9.69
CA ASN A 71 -10.86 14.43 9.52
C ASN A 71 -12.01 15.42 9.72
N LYS A 72 -13.16 15.15 9.11
CA LYS A 72 -14.34 16.03 9.20
C LYS A 72 -14.92 16.11 10.62
N SER A 73 -14.79 15.04 11.39
CA SER A 73 -15.23 14.99 12.81
C SER A 73 -14.22 15.58 13.80
N HIS A 74 -13.08 16.11 13.32
CA HIS A 74 -11.95 16.55 14.14
C HIS A 74 -11.41 15.47 15.10
N ALA A 75 -11.72 14.19 14.84
CA ALA A 75 -11.26 13.10 15.69
C ALA A 75 -9.72 12.97 15.64
N ILE A 76 -9.11 13.26 14.50
CA ILE A 76 -7.66 13.25 14.31
C ILE A 76 -7.02 14.34 15.19
N ASP A 77 -7.53 15.57 15.12
CA ASP A 77 -7.01 16.71 15.90
C ASP A 77 -7.10 16.44 17.41
N MET A 78 -8.24 15.94 17.86
CA MET A 78 -8.46 15.58 19.26
C MET A 78 -7.58 14.40 19.69
N GLY A 79 -7.36 13.43 18.81
CA GLY A 79 -6.44 12.31 19.04
C GLY A 79 -5.00 12.80 19.22
N ILE A 80 -4.52 13.66 18.33
CA ILE A 80 -3.19 14.28 18.40
C ILE A 80 -3.05 15.09 19.69
N PHE A 81 -4.04 15.93 20.02
CA PHE A 81 -4.01 16.73 21.25
C PHE A 81 -3.96 15.86 22.50
N SER A 82 -4.77 14.79 22.56
CA SER A 82 -4.75 13.82 23.67
C SER A 82 -3.42 13.09 23.77
N PHE A 83 -2.85 12.71 22.64
CA PHE A 83 -1.53 12.07 22.57
C PHE A 83 -0.43 12.99 23.09
N LEU A 84 -0.39 14.26 22.63
CA LEU A 84 0.56 15.25 23.13
C LEU A 84 0.42 15.53 24.63
N LYS A 85 -0.80 15.54 25.13
CA LYS A 85 -1.06 15.68 26.58
C LYS A 85 -0.55 14.47 27.35
N PHE A 86 -0.71 13.27 26.80
CA PHE A 86 -0.16 12.05 27.39
C PHE A 86 1.38 12.03 27.39
N THR A 87 2.01 12.46 26.29
CA THR A 87 3.47 12.51 26.19
C THR A 87 4.11 13.53 27.14
N LYS A 88 3.47 14.70 27.34
CA LYS A 88 3.89 15.65 28.38
C LYS A 88 3.87 15.06 29.79
N ARG A 89 2.99 14.11 30.05
CA ARG A 89 2.96 13.40 31.34
C ARG A 89 4.15 12.44 31.51
N LEU A 90 4.66 11.90 30.41
CA LEU A 90 5.84 11.04 30.40
C LEU A 90 7.16 11.82 30.67
N GLU A 91 7.17 13.14 30.43
CA GLU A 91 8.30 14.03 30.66
C GLU A 91 8.76 14.07 32.14
N ASN A 92 7.92 13.64 33.07
CA ASN A 92 8.25 13.54 34.49
C ASN A 92 9.27 12.43 34.81
N TYR A 93 9.54 11.50 33.90
CA TYR A 93 10.55 10.46 34.08
C TYR A 93 11.93 10.99 33.69
N LYS A 94 12.92 10.92 34.60
CA LYS A 94 14.30 11.45 34.41
C LYS A 94 14.96 10.95 33.12
N PHE A 95 14.73 9.70 32.74
CA PHE A 95 15.31 9.10 31.54
C PHE A 95 14.72 9.70 30.26
N ILE A 96 13.43 9.92 30.23
CA ILE A 96 12.70 10.49 29.09
C ILE A 96 13.07 11.97 28.92
N LYS A 97 13.26 12.70 30.03
CA LYS A 97 13.71 14.10 30.00
C LYS A 97 15.12 14.27 29.40
N TYR A 98 16.00 13.28 29.55
CA TYR A 98 17.34 13.32 28.97
C TYR A 98 17.34 13.09 27.45
N LEU A 99 16.50 12.17 26.95
CA LEU A 99 16.41 11.84 25.52
C LEU A 99 15.52 12.80 24.71
N GLY A 100 14.67 13.60 25.39
CA GLY A 100 13.64 14.40 24.76
C GLY A 100 12.42 13.54 24.37
N VAL A 101 11.25 13.94 24.83
CA VAL A 101 9.99 13.19 24.59
C VAL A 101 9.71 13.07 23.10
N ASP A 102 9.96 14.12 22.34
CA ASP A 102 9.68 14.19 20.91
C ASP A 102 10.52 13.17 20.12
N ASN A 103 11.80 13.02 20.46
CA ASN A 103 12.67 12.03 19.84
C ASN A 103 12.20 10.60 20.11
N ILE A 104 11.72 10.33 21.31
CA ILE A 104 11.18 9.01 21.67
C ILE A 104 9.93 8.71 20.86
N ILE A 105 9.04 9.71 20.67
CA ILE A 105 7.84 9.55 19.86
C ILE A 105 8.19 9.22 18.41
N ILE A 106 9.13 9.95 17.82
CA ILE A 106 9.60 9.70 16.46
C ILE A 106 10.08 8.25 16.31
N VAL A 107 10.98 7.84 17.20
CA VAL A 107 11.56 6.48 17.16
C VAL A 107 10.47 5.42 17.34
N LEU A 108 9.51 5.62 18.26
CA LEU A 108 8.45 4.68 18.53
C LEU A 108 7.49 4.54 17.35
N VAL A 109 7.13 5.66 16.73
CA VAL A 109 6.28 5.68 15.52
C VAL A 109 7.01 5.02 14.35
N MET A 110 8.28 5.34 14.12
CA MET A 110 9.08 4.71 13.07
C MET A 110 9.21 3.19 13.28
N LEU A 111 9.42 2.76 14.52
CA LEU A 111 9.52 1.33 14.87
C LEU A 111 8.18 0.62 14.61
N LEU A 112 7.05 1.25 14.94
CA LEU A 112 5.72 0.72 14.70
C LEU A 112 5.48 0.52 13.20
N PHE A 113 5.74 1.53 12.36
CA PHE A 113 5.55 1.43 10.91
C PHE A 113 6.56 0.49 10.25
N SER A 114 7.81 0.45 10.73
CA SER A 114 8.78 -0.55 10.29
C SER A 114 8.30 -1.98 10.58
N LEU A 115 7.70 -2.21 11.73
CA LEU A 115 7.12 -3.50 12.09
C LEU A 115 5.91 -3.85 11.20
N PHE A 116 5.07 -2.87 10.86
CA PHE A 116 3.97 -3.07 9.91
C PHE A 116 4.49 -3.45 8.51
N GLY A 117 5.53 -2.80 8.02
CA GLY A 117 6.19 -3.17 6.77
C GLY A 117 6.80 -4.58 6.81
N ALA A 118 7.48 -4.92 7.93
CA ALA A 118 8.18 -6.19 8.08
C ALA A 118 7.24 -7.40 8.22
N VAL A 119 6.13 -7.26 8.93
CA VAL A 119 5.23 -8.38 9.27
C VAL A 119 4.07 -8.49 8.28
N PHE A 120 3.41 -7.38 8.01
CA PHE A 120 2.21 -7.36 7.16
C PHE A 120 2.51 -7.06 5.70
N GLY A 121 3.72 -6.58 5.39
CA GLY A 121 4.05 -6.14 4.03
C GLY A 121 3.33 -4.85 3.63
N MET A 122 2.92 -4.04 4.61
CA MET A 122 2.27 -2.77 4.35
C MET A 122 3.27 -1.77 3.78
N SER A 123 2.99 -1.28 2.58
CA SER A 123 3.80 -0.31 1.86
C SER A 123 2.93 0.90 1.48
N GLU A 124 2.08 0.73 0.48
CA GLU A 124 1.18 1.78 -0.02
C GLU A 124 0.08 2.13 0.97
N GLU A 125 -0.39 1.19 1.76
CA GLU A 125 -1.43 1.40 2.78
C GLU A 125 -0.96 2.37 3.87
N CYS A 126 0.35 2.45 4.11
CA CYS A 126 0.92 3.38 5.08
C CYS A 126 0.73 4.84 4.69
N ILE A 127 0.52 5.15 3.39
CA ILE A 127 0.27 6.52 2.89
C ILE A 127 -0.95 7.14 3.57
N ALA A 128 -1.97 6.35 3.87
CA ALA A 128 -3.17 6.83 4.55
C ALA A 128 -2.89 7.41 5.95
N PHE A 129 -1.87 6.91 6.64
CA PHE A 129 -1.49 7.38 7.98
C PHE A 129 -0.68 8.68 7.96
N ILE A 130 -0.13 9.07 6.81
CA ILE A 130 0.62 10.32 6.65
C ILE A 130 -0.24 11.53 7.02
N ILE A 131 -1.54 11.48 6.71
CA ILE A 131 -2.52 12.53 7.03
C ILE A 131 -2.58 12.81 8.56
N ILE A 132 -2.33 11.79 9.38
CA ILE A 132 -2.32 11.91 10.84
C ILE A 132 -0.95 12.28 11.36
N VAL A 133 0.10 11.68 10.80
CA VAL A 133 1.45 11.81 11.37
C VAL A 133 2.13 13.12 10.96
N ILE A 134 1.80 13.70 9.81
CA ILE A 134 2.31 15.05 9.45
C ILE A 134 1.86 16.12 10.45
N PRO A 135 0.55 16.30 10.78
CA PRO A 135 0.14 17.25 11.80
C PRO A 135 0.75 16.96 13.17
N LEU A 136 0.94 15.68 13.52
CA LEU A 136 1.65 15.31 14.75
C LEU A 136 3.10 15.81 14.75
N ALA A 137 3.87 15.58 13.67
CA ALA A 137 5.25 16.04 13.53
C ALA A 137 5.34 17.58 13.62
N ILE A 138 4.46 18.28 12.92
CA ILE A 138 4.39 19.76 12.97
C ILE A 138 4.07 20.24 14.38
N SER A 139 3.16 19.60 15.10
CA SER A 139 2.79 19.99 16.47
C SER A 139 3.91 19.79 17.49
N MET A 140 4.85 18.89 17.18
CA MET A 140 6.11 18.68 17.93
C MET A 140 7.23 19.64 17.51
N GLY A 141 7.00 20.52 16.51
CA GLY A 141 7.98 21.49 16.02
C GLY A 141 8.88 20.98 14.90
N TYR A 142 8.58 19.84 14.31
CA TYR A 142 9.31 19.29 13.16
C TYR A 142 8.67 19.68 11.83
N ASP A 143 9.41 19.50 10.74
CA ASP A 143 8.91 19.71 9.39
C ASP A 143 7.98 18.56 8.96
N SER A 144 7.10 18.85 8.00
CA SER A 144 6.22 17.87 7.35
C SER A 144 6.96 16.69 6.73
N ILE A 145 8.19 16.94 6.24
CA ILE A 145 9.07 15.89 5.70
C ILE A 145 9.38 14.82 6.74
N VAL A 146 9.60 15.23 7.99
CA VAL A 146 9.84 14.29 9.10
C VAL A 146 8.62 13.40 9.31
N GLY A 147 7.40 13.97 9.26
CA GLY A 147 6.17 13.20 9.34
C GLY A 147 6.01 12.14 8.24
N VAL A 148 6.38 12.49 7.00
CA VAL A 148 6.40 11.53 5.89
C VAL A 148 7.44 10.43 6.13
N CYS A 149 8.64 10.79 6.57
CA CYS A 149 9.72 9.84 6.85
C CYS A 149 9.34 8.87 7.98
N MET A 150 8.67 9.35 9.01
CA MET A 150 8.23 8.53 10.14
C MET A 150 7.31 7.38 9.73
N VAL A 151 6.55 7.56 8.67
CA VAL A 151 5.59 6.57 8.17
C VAL A 151 6.16 5.81 6.97
N TYR A 152 6.38 6.55 5.88
CA TYR A 152 6.68 5.96 4.58
C TYR A 152 8.06 5.31 4.54
N VAL A 153 9.10 6.05 4.92
CA VAL A 153 10.47 5.51 4.91
C VAL A 153 10.60 4.38 5.92
N ALA A 154 10.02 4.53 7.11
CA ALA A 154 10.06 3.49 8.14
C ALA A 154 9.38 2.20 7.67
N ALA A 155 8.20 2.27 7.05
CA ALA A 155 7.50 1.11 6.52
C ALA A 155 8.30 0.41 5.42
N HIS A 156 8.90 1.16 4.50
CA HIS A 156 9.70 0.61 3.41
C HIS A 156 11.01 -0.04 3.88
N VAL A 157 11.66 0.54 4.89
CA VAL A 157 12.84 -0.08 5.53
C VAL A 157 12.45 -1.40 6.19
N GLY A 158 11.31 -1.43 6.89
CA GLY A 158 10.76 -2.66 7.45
C GLY A 158 10.44 -3.70 6.38
N PHE A 159 9.80 -3.28 5.29
CA PHE A 159 9.46 -4.14 4.15
C PHE A 159 10.73 -4.72 3.49
N ALA A 160 11.75 -3.89 3.25
CA ALA A 160 13.01 -4.32 2.63
C ALA A 160 13.80 -5.32 3.48
N GLY A 161 13.72 -5.22 4.83
CA GLY A 161 14.36 -6.14 5.76
C GLY A 161 13.50 -7.34 6.17
N ALA A 162 12.34 -7.52 5.59
CA ALA A 162 11.34 -8.46 6.06
C ALA A 162 11.66 -9.92 5.72
N ILE A 163 11.70 -10.75 6.75
CA ILE A 163 11.81 -12.21 6.63
C ILE A 163 10.41 -12.87 6.67
N LEU A 164 9.42 -12.20 7.28
CA LEU A 164 8.07 -12.74 7.53
C LEU A 164 7.01 -12.19 6.57
N ASN A 165 7.39 -11.30 5.68
CA ASN A 165 6.47 -10.67 4.74
C ASN A 165 5.94 -11.70 3.72
N PRO A 166 4.62 -11.86 3.58
CA PRO A 166 4.03 -12.81 2.64
C PRO A 166 4.41 -12.56 1.17
N PHE A 167 4.67 -11.30 0.79
CA PHE A 167 5.14 -10.96 -0.55
C PHE A 167 6.56 -11.46 -0.81
N THR A 168 7.47 -11.25 0.16
CA THR A 168 8.86 -11.69 0.05
C THR A 168 8.94 -13.22 0.01
N ILE A 169 8.14 -13.90 0.84
CA ILE A 169 8.08 -15.37 0.88
C ILE A 169 7.44 -15.93 -0.39
N GLY A 170 6.37 -15.30 -0.90
CA GLY A 170 5.68 -15.74 -2.11
C GLY A 170 6.50 -15.58 -3.40
N ILE A 171 7.48 -14.65 -3.43
CA ILE A 171 8.41 -14.49 -4.56
C ILE A 171 9.60 -15.46 -4.45
N ALA A 172 9.97 -15.86 -3.23
CA ALA A 172 11.12 -16.75 -2.98
C ALA A 172 10.79 -18.24 -3.13
N GLN A 173 9.53 -18.61 -3.29
CA GLN A 173 9.05 -19.97 -3.58
C GLN A 173 8.85 -20.18 -5.07
#